data_2867e9e349baf0bd3a12bd48e0e1173c
#
_entry.id   2867e9e349baf0bd3a12bd48e0e1173c
#
_cell.length_a   1.000
_cell.length_b   1.000
_cell.length_c   1.000
_cell.angle_alpha   90.00
_cell.angle_beta   90.00
_cell.angle_gamma   90.00
#
_symmetry.space_group_name_H-M   'P 1'
#
loop_
_entity.id
_entity.type
_entity.pdbx_description
1 polymer ?
#
loop_
_entity_poly.entity_id
_entity_poly.type
_entity_poly.pdbx_seq_one_letter_code
_entity_poly.pdbx_strand_id
1 'polypeptide(L)'
;MFTAPADRPLVNLRYYTIAPRKMGEFLEVFDRLAMPVLIETLGAPIGFYTSAVGPLNQVVHLWAYRDMTDMEARWAARDSHPDFPAYLKASAHLVVAQEDRLLKAASLSSLS
;
A
#
# COMPACT_ATOMS: atom_id res chain seq x y z
N MET A 1 18.89 3.71 5.82
CA MET A 1 17.80 4.66 6.10
C MET A 1 16.75 4.55 5.00
N PHE A 2 15.50 4.60 5.38
CA PHE A 2 14.39 4.49 4.44
C PHE A 2 14.16 5.84 3.74
N THR A 3 14.02 5.82 2.40
CA THR A 3 13.71 7.01 1.62
C THR A 3 13.03 6.62 0.31
N ALA A 4 12.21 7.53 -0.24
CA ALA A 4 11.59 7.32 -1.53
C ALA A 4 12.66 7.38 -2.64
N PRO A 5 12.49 6.58 -3.73
CA PRO A 5 13.38 6.70 -4.88
C PRO A 5 13.38 8.13 -5.44
N ALA A 6 14.55 8.62 -5.87
CA ALA A 6 14.70 9.99 -6.36
C ALA A 6 13.79 10.30 -7.55
N ASP A 7 13.50 9.31 -8.41
CA ASP A 7 12.66 9.46 -9.58
C ASP A 7 11.16 9.25 -9.28
N ARG A 8 10.81 8.94 -8.03
CA ARG A 8 9.42 8.71 -7.60
C ARG A 8 9.14 9.44 -6.29
N PRO A 9 9.04 10.78 -6.32
CA PRO A 9 8.90 11.59 -5.12
C PRO A 9 7.48 11.68 -4.55
N LEU A 10 6.46 11.20 -5.28
CA LEU A 10 5.09 11.19 -4.77
C LEU A 10 4.87 9.89 -4.01
N VAL A 11 4.57 9.99 -2.71
CA VAL A 11 4.40 8.83 -1.85
C VAL A 11 2.95 8.74 -1.38
N ASN A 12 2.34 7.58 -1.61
CA ASN A 12 1.02 7.26 -1.08
C ASN A 12 1.18 6.47 0.21
N LEU A 13 0.79 7.07 1.31
CA LEU A 13 0.77 6.44 2.62
C LEU A 13 -0.64 5.92 2.87
N ARG A 14 -0.78 4.62 3.10
CA ARG A 14 -2.08 3.99 3.27
C ARG A 14 -2.19 3.34 4.64
N TYR A 15 -3.30 3.57 5.32
CA TYR A 15 -3.66 2.91 6.57
C TYR A 15 -4.87 2.03 6.33
N TYR A 16 -4.76 0.77 6.72
CA TYR A 16 -5.93 -0.12 6.77
C TYR A 16 -6.15 -0.52 8.21
N THR A 17 -7.38 -0.40 8.68
CA THR A 17 -7.78 -0.95 9.96
C THR A 17 -8.39 -2.32 9.72
N ILE A 18 -7.83 -3.34 10.35
CA ILE A 18 -8.22 -4.74 10.17
C ILE A 18 -9.13 -5.14 11.32
N ALA A 19 -10.09 -6.01 11.06
CA ALA A 19 -10.99 -6.53 12.08
C ALA A 19 -10.20 -7.19 13.22
N PRO A 20 -10.65 -7.07 14.47
CA PRO A 20 -9.94 -7.63 15.61
C PRO A 20 -9.61 -9.11 15.42
N ARG A 21 -8.37 -9.49 15.73
CA ARG A 21 -7.85 -10.86 15.62
C ARG A 21 -7.79 -11.42 14.21
N LYS A 22 -7.90 -10.55 13.18
CA LYS A 22 -7.86 -10.95 11.77
C LYS A 22 -6.58 -10.54 11.04
N MET A 23 -5.59 -9.98 11.75
CA MET A 23 -4.38 -9.51 11.10
C MET A 23 -3.63 -10.64 10.37
N GLY A 24 -3.50 -11.80 11.00
CA GLY A 24 -2.81 -12.93 10.37
C GLY A 24 -3.50 -13.39 9.09
N GLU A 25 -4.82 -13.48 9.09
CA GLU A 25 -5.60 -13.83 7.92
C GLU A 25 -5.46 -12.76 6.83
N PHE A 26 -5.52 -11.48 7.23
CA PHE A 26 -5.38 -10.38 6.29
C PHE A 26 -4.01 -10.41 5.60
N LEU A 27 -2.93 -10.55 6.37
CA LEU A 27 -1.58 -10.58 5.81
C LEU A 27 -1.38 -11.74 4.85
N GLU A 28 -1.94 -12.91 5.18
CA GLU A 28 -1.87 -14.08 4.28
C GLU A 28 -2.62 -13.82 2.98
N VAL A 29 -3.84 -13.30 3.06
CA VAL A 29 -4.66 -12.99 1.89
C VAL A 29 -4.00 -11.90 1.04
N PHE A 30 -3.48 -10.86 1.67
CA PHE A 30 -2.83 -9.76 0.98
C PHE A 30 -1.58 -10.24 0.24
N ASP A 31 -0.73 -11.01 0.91
CA ASP A 31 0.50 -11.53 0.31
C ASP A 31 0.20 -12.46 -0.86
N ARG A 32 -0.78 -13.33 -0.73
CA ARG A 32 -1.10 -14.33 -1.75
C ARG A 32 -1.89 -13.77 -2.94
N LEU A 33 -2.85 -12.88 -2.69
CA LEU A 33 -3.78 -12.41 -3.72
C LEU A 33 -3.53 -10.98 -4.18
N ALA A 34 -3.11 -10.07 -3.30
CA ALA A 34 -2.89 -8.67 -3.67
C ALA A 34 -1.48 -8.43 -4.18
N MET A 35 -0.46 -8.89 -3.48
CA MET A 35 0.92 -8.56 -3.80
C MET A 35 1.34 -8.91 -5.23
N PRO A 36 1.00 -10.07 -5.80
CA PRO A 36 1.36 -10.35 -7.19
C PRO A 36 0.80 -9.31 -8.17
N VAL A 37 -0.45 -8.90 -7.96
CA VAL A 37 -1.08 -7.86 -8.79
C VAL A 37 -0.42 -6.50 -8.55
N LEU A 38 -0.19 -6.14 -7.29
CA LEU A 38 0.35 -4.83 -6.93
C LEU A 38 1.79 -4.66 -7.40
N ILE A 39 2.63 -5.68 -7.29
CA ILE A 39 4.00 -5.61 -7.81
C ILE A 39 3.99 -5.38 -9.32
N GLU A 40 3.11 -6.06 -10.05
CA GLU A 40 2.99 -5.91 -11.49
C GLU A 40 2.49 -4.52 -11.90
N THR A 41 1.52 -3.97 -11.16
CA THR A 41 0.84 -2.73 -11.54
C THR A 41 1.40 -1.48 -10.86
N LEU A 42 1.66 -1.55 -9.55
CA LEU A 42 2.14 -0.40 -8.77
C LEU A 42 3.66 -0.39 -8.60
N GLY A 43 4.30 -1.53 -8.76
CA GLY A 43 5.69 -1.72 -8.35
C GLY A 43 5.76 -2.16 -6.89
N ALA A 44 6.96 -2.48 -6.41
CA ALA A 44 7.15 -2.89 -5.02
C ALA A 44 6.85 -1.73 -4.06
N PRO A 45 6.24 -2.00 -2.90
CA PRO A 45 6.04 -0.95 -1.90
C PRO A 45 7.39 -0.51 -1.32
N ILE A 46 7.47 0.75 -0.89
CA ILE A 46 8.68 1.25 -0.24
C ILE A 46 8.65 1.01 1.28
N GLY A 47 7.54 0.55 1.82
CA GLY A 47 7.42 0.15 3.21
C GLY A 47 6.11 -0.57 3.44
N PHE A 48 6.10 -1.53 4.38
CA PHE A 48 4.90 -2.28 4.74
C PHE A 48 5.02 -2.68 6.21
N TYR A 49 4.12 -2.19 7.06
CA TYR A 49 4.24 -2.31 8.50
C TYR A 49 2.91 -2.65 9.15
N THR A 50 2.99 -3.32 10.30
CA THR A 50 1.84 -3.45 11.19
C THR A 50 2.09 -2.61 12.44
N SER A 51 1.02 -2.09 13.04
CA SER A 51 1.12 -1.25 14.23
C SER A 51 1.62 -2.08 15.42
N ALA A 52 2.70 -1.61 16.06
CA ALA A 52 3.22 -2.22 17.28
C ALA A 52 2.69 -1.51 18.53
N VAL A 53 2.59 -0.16 18.46
CA VAL A 53 2.08 0.70 19.53
C VAL A 53 1.22 1.78 18.86
N GLY A 54 0.15 2.20 19.53
CA GLY A 54 -0.82 3.16 19.00
C GLY A 54 -2.09 2.44 18.59
N PRO A 55 -2.82 2.95 17.57
CA PRO A 55 -4.05 2.31 17.14
C PRO A 55 -3.83 0.83 16.81
N LEU A 56 -4.66 -0.03 17.38
CA LEU A 56 -4.55 -1.48 17.19
C LEU A 56 -5.04 -1.90 15.81
N ASN A 57 -4.55 -3.05 15.36
CA ASN A 57 -5.03 -3.72 14.14
C ASN A 57 -4.82 -2.91 12.86
N GLN A 58 -3.78 -2.07 12.81
CA GLN A 58 -3.49 -1.29 11.62
C GLN A 58 -2.35 -1.86 10.81
N VAL A 59 -2.53 -1.79 9.48
CA VAL A 59 -1.48 -2.00 8.49
C VAL A 59 -1.16 -0.64 7.89
N VAL A 60 0.11 -0.30 7.80
CA VAL A 60 0.59 0.94 7.20
C VAL A 60 1.53 0.59 6.07
N HIS A 61 1.22 1.02 4.86
CA HIS A 61 2.08 0.74 3.72
C HIS A 61 2.25 1.97 2.84
N LEU A 62 3.39 2.03 2.17
CA LEU A 62 3.80 3.17 1.38
C LEU A 62 4.18 2.74 -0.01
N TRP A 63 3.69 3.49 -1.00
CA TRP A 63 3.92 3.26 -2.42
C TRP A 63 4.44 4.54 -3.04
N ALA A 64 5.36 4.45 -3.99
CA ALA A 64 5.98 5.63 -4.59
C ALA A 64 5.68 5.70 -6.09
N TYR A 65 5.42 6.92 -6.56
CA TYR A 65 5.08 7.21 -7.95
C TYR A 65 5.86 8.44 -8.44
N ARG A 66 6.02 8.56 -9.75
CA ARG A 66 6.69 9.73 -10.33
C ARG A 66 5.88 11.01 -10.12
N ASP A 67 4.57 10.93 -10.35
CA ASP A 67 3.62 12.05 -10.25
C ASP A 67 2.19 11.51 -10.20
N MET A 68 1.21 12.41 -10.19
CA MET A 68 -0.21 12.02 -10.15
C MET A 68 -0.63 11.25 -11.40
N THR A 69 -0.11 11.61 -12.56
CA THR A 69 -0.44 10.91 -13.80
C THR A 69 0.05 9.47 -13.75
N ASP A 70 1.28 9.25 -13.29
CA ASP A 70 1.83 7.91 -13.09
C ASP A 70 1.00 7.09 -12.09
N MET A 71 0.64 7.71 -10.95
CA MET A 71 -0.17 7.06 -9.93
C MET A 71 -1.53 6.64 -10.48
N GLU A 72 -2.22 7.55 -11.17
CA GLU A 72 -3.55 7.26 -11.72
C GLU A 72 -3.51 6.17 -12.78
N ALA A 73 -2.48 6.17 -13.63
CA ALA A 73 -2.30 5.12 -14.63
C ALA A 73 -2.07 3.76 -13.98
N ARG A 74 -1.25 3.71 -12.93
CA ARG A 74 -0.96 2.46 -12.21
C ARG A 74 -2.18 1.96 -11.44
N TRP A 75 -2.94 2.85 -10.83
CA TRP A 75 -4.18 2.49 -10.14
C TRP A 75 -5.22 1.95 -11.13
N ALA A 76 -5.31 2.54 -12.32
CA ALA A 76 -6.21 2.03 -13.36
C ALA A 76 -5.79 0.63 -13.80
N ALA A 77 -4.49 0.38 -13.94
CA ALA A 77 -3.98 -0.94 -14.28
C ALA A 77 -4.31 -1.98 -13.21
N ARG A 78 -4.16 -1.61 -11.92
CA ARG A 78 -4.56 -2.46 -10.80
C ARG A 78 -6.05 -2.79 -10.84
N ASP A 79 -6.88 -1.76 -10.99
CA ASP A 79 -8.34 -1.91 -10.91
C ASP A 79 -8.90 -2.71 -12.08
N SER A 80 -8.21 -2.73 -13.22
CA SER A 80 -8.60 -3.51 -14.39
C SER A 80 -7.90 -4.87 -14.47
N HIS A 81 -7.01 -5.19 -13.53
CA HIS A 81 -6.29 -6.46 -13.54
C HIS A 81 -7.27 -7.62 -13.26
N PRO A 82 -7.22 -8.71 -14.07
CA PRO A 82 -8.19 -9.80 -13.95
C PRO A 82 -8.12 -10.55 -12.61
N ASP A 83 -6.99 -10.48 -11.91
CA ASP A 83 -6.80 -11.18 -10.63
C ASP A 83 -7.11 -10.31 -9.40
N PHE A 84 -7.36 -9.01 -9.58
CA PHE A 84 -7.61 -8.12 -8.45
C PHE A 84 -8.97 -8.37 -7.76
N PRO A 85 -10.06 -8.71 -8.47
CA PRO A 85 -11.33 -9.00 -7.82
C PRO A 85 -11.29 -10.13 -6.80
N ALA A 86 -10.41 -11.12 -6.98
CA ALA A 86 -10.25 -12.21 -6.02
C ALA A 86 -9.77 -11.70 -4.66
N TYR A 87 -8.82 -10.74 -4.67
CA TYR A 87 -8.35 -10.10 -3.44
C TYR A 87 -9.47 -9.28 -2.78
N LEU A 88 -10.19 -8.47 -3.55
CA LEU A 88 -11.27 -7.63 -3.01
C LEU A 88 -12.34 -8.48 -2.33
N LYS A 89 -12.71 -9.60 -2.95
CA LYS A 89 -13.69 -10.53 -2.39
C LYS A 89 -13.15 -11.20 -1.10
N ALA A 90 -11.92 -11.68 -1.14
CA ALA A 90 -11.34 -12.39 0.00
C ALA A 90 -11.08 -11.48 1.21
N SER A 91 -10.83 -10.19 0.99
CA SER A 91 -10.51 -9.23 2.05
C SER A 91 -11.70 -8.42 2.55
N ALA A 92 -12.86 -8.52 1.89
CA ALA A 92 -14.01 -7.66 2.18
C ALA A 92 -14.45 -7.69 3.65
N HIS A 93 -14.36 -8.85 4.30
CA HIS A 93 -14.75 -9.01 5.71
C HIS A 93 -13.61 -8.72 6.68
N LEU A 94 -12.41 -8.45 6.18
CA LEU A 94 -11.20 -8.25 7.01
C LEU A 94 -10.87 -6.79 7.21
N VAL A 95 -11.19 -5.92 6.23
CA VAL A 95 -10.84 -4.50 6.28
C VAL A 95 -12.03 -3.72 6.78
N VAL A 96 -11.85 -3.05 7.93
CA VAL A 96 -12.90 -2.27 8.59
C VAL A 96 -12.91 -0.82 8.09
N ALA A 97 -11.73 -0.26 7.87
CA ALA A 97 -11.59 1.15 7.45
C ALA A 97 -10.30 1.31 6.67
N GLN A 98 -10.26 2.32 5.81
CA GLN A 98 -9.10 2.67 5.02
C GLN A 98 -8.91 4.17 5.00
N GLU A 99 -7.66 4.62 4.98
CA GLU A 99 -7.30 6.02 4.87
C GLU A 99 -6.06 6.16 3.99
N ASP A 100 -6.03 7.21 3.18
CA ASP A 100 -4.94 7.52 2.27
C ASP A 100 -4.38 8.90 2.55
N ARG A 101 -3.07 9.06 2.33
CA ARG A 101 -2.41 10.36 2.26
C ARG A 101 -1.46 10.38 1.09
N LEU A 102 -1.39 11.52 0.40
CA LEU A 102 -0.37 11.76 -0.61
C LEU A 102 0.67 12.72 -0.01
N LEU A 103 1.92 12.30 -0.09
CA LEU A 103 3.05 13.01 0.50
C LEU A 103 4.07 13.30 -0.58
N LYS A 104 4.79 14.40 -0.44
CA LYS A 104 5.94 14.72 -1.28
C LYS A 104 7.21 14.39 -0.51
N ALA A 105 8.12 13.66 -1.13
CA ALA A 105 9.41 13.41 -0.52
C ALA A 105 10.15 14.73 -0.31
N ALA A 106 10.65 14.93 0.90
CA ALA A 106 11.44 16.12 1.21
C ALA A 106 12.84 15.97 0.63
N SER A 107 13.36 17.06 0.06
CA SER A 107 14.72 17.08 -0.50
C SER A 107 15.70 17.51 0.59
N LEU A 108 16.25 16.53 1.29
CA LEU A 108 17.24 16.74 2.35
C LEU A 108 18.53 16.03 1.96
N SER A 109 19.63 16.78 1.90
CA SER A 109 20.93 16.21 1.49
C SER A 109 21.38 15.06 2.38
N SER A 110 21.03 15.09 3.67
CA SER A 110 21.38 14.03 4.61
C SER A 110 20.61 12.72 4.37
N LEU A 111 19.57 12.75 3.53
CA LEU A 111 18.78 11.57 3.18
C LEU A 111 19.15 11.01 1.80
N SER A 112 20.00 11.69 1.08
CA SER A 112 20.41 11.27 -0.26
C SER A 112 21.53 10.24 -0.27
#